data_ff7bf04d0a37610cb796abd0a66f39ca
#
_entry.id   ff7bf04d0a37610cb796abd0a66f39ca
#
_cell.length_a   1.000
_cell.length_b   1.000
_cell.length_c   1.000
_cell.angle_alpha   90.00
_cell.angle_beta   90.00
_cell.angle_gamma   90.00
#
_symmetry.space_group_name_H-M   'P 1'
#
loop_
_entity.id
_entity.type
_entity.pdbx_description
1 polymer ?
#
loop_
_entity_poly.entity_id
_entity_poly.type
_entity_poly.pdbx_seq_one_letter_code
_entity_poly.pdbx_strand_id
1 'polypeptide(L)'
;MQNILVVEDDIDIQDILNNYLTDAGYKVIIASDGVAGIAKFSEEIDLVLLDIMLPKIDGYGVCEVIRQKSQVPIIMLPALSDEAKPLMGFEKEIDDYIPKPFSPKILLCKIAAVLRRGTQADETGRMIVY
;
A
#
# COMPACT_ATOMS: atom_id res chain seq x y z
N MET A 1 11.28 10.41 -8.42
CA MET A 1 10.81 10.16 -7.05
C MET A 1 9.49 9.39 -7.13
N GLN A 2 9.40 8.30 -6.41
CA GLN A 2 8.20 7.47 -6.47
C GLN A 2 7.16 7.95 -5.47
N ASN A 3 5.90 7.84 -5.86
CA ASN A 3 4.78 8.36 -5.09
C ASN A 3 4.08 7.22 -4.36
N ILE A 4 3.92 7.38 -3.04
CA ILE A 4 3.24 6.38 -2.23
C ILE A 4 2.00 7.00 -1.62
N LEU A 5 0.85 6.37 -1.85
CA LEU A 5 -0.40 6.77 -1.24
C LEU A 5 -0.58 5.95 0.05
N VAL A 6 -0.74 6.65 1.15
CA VAL A 6 -0.95 6.02 2.46
C VAL A 6 -2.39 6.26 2.88
N VAL A 7 -3.17 5.20 3.00
CA VAL A 7 -4.57 5.29 3.42
C VAL A 7 -4.65 4.71 4.83
N GLU A 8 -4.71 5.59 5.81
CA GLU A 8 -4.62 5.23 7.22
C GLU A 8 -5.30 6.31 8.05
N ASP A 9 -6.19 5.93 8.96
CA ASP A 9 -6.93 6.92 9.74
C ASP A 9 -6.25 7.30 11.06
N ASP A 10 -5.28 6.52 11.52
CA ASP A 10 -4.56 6.81 12.76
C ASP A 10 -3.48 7.84 12.49
N ILE A 11 -3.59 8.99 13.14
CA ILE A 11 -2.67 10.10 12.89
C ILE A 11 -1.25 9.75 13.29
N ASP A 12 -1.08 9.01 14.38
CA ASP A 12 0.26 8.63 14.83
C ASP A 12 0.93 7.73 13.79
N ILE A 13 0.18 6.80 13.23
CA ILE A 13 0.73 5.91 12.19
C ILE A 13 1.01 6.70 10.93
N GLN A 14 0.14 7.64 10.57
CA GLN A 14 0.40 8.51 9.43
C GLN A 14 1.73 9.24 9.58
N ASP A 15 1.98 9.78 10.78
CA ASP A 15 3.21 10.53 11.02
C ASP A 15 4.43 9.64 10.93
N ILE A 16 4.35 8.45 11.50
CA ILE A 16 5.46 7.50 11.44
C ILE A 16 5.76 7.14 9.98
N LEU A 17 4.73 6.80 9.24
CA LEU A 17 4.92 6.42 7.84
C LEU A 17 5.45 7.58 7.02
N ASN A 18 4.88 8.77 7.24
CA ASN A 18 5.32 9.93 6.48
C ASN A 18 6.81 10.20 6.71
N ASN A 19 7.24 10.14 7.97
CA ASN A 19 8.62 10.43 8.30
C ASN A 19 9.57 9.40 7.69
N TYR A 20 9.28 8.12 7.86
CA TYR A 20 10.17 7.10 7.34
C TYR A 20 10.19 7.05 5.83
N LEU A 21 9.04 7.22 5.20
CA LEU A 21 8.98 7.16 3.74
C LEU A 21 9.64 8.38 3.12
N THR A 22 9.40 9.55 3.69
CA THR A 22 10.03 10.77 3.17
C THR A 22 11.54 10.69 3.31
N ASP A 23 12.02 10.20 4.46
CA ASP A 23 13.46 10.04 4.66
C ASP A 23 14.06 9.07 3.67
N ALA A 24 13.30 8.10 3.21
CA ALA A 24 13.78 7.11 2.26
C ALA A 24 13.71 7.61 0.81
N GLY A 25 13.20 8.82 0.59
CA GLY A 25 13.19 9.43 -0.73
C GLY A 25 11.89 9.32 -1.49
N TYR A 26 10.83 8.88 -0.83
CA TYR A 26 9.52 8.78 -1.48
C TYR A 26 8.71 10.06 -1.28
N LYS A 27 7.80 10.30 -2.21
CA LYS A 27 6.80 11.34 -2.03
C LYS A 27 5.56 10.68 -1.44
N VAL A 28 5.03 11.26 -0.37
CA VAL A 28 3.95 10.64 0.39
C VAL A 28 2.67 11.45 0.24
N ILE A 29 1.59 10.77 -0.09
CA ILE A 29 0.26 11.37 -0.14
C ILE A 29 -0.57 10.62 0.91
N ILE A 30 -1.20 11.35 1.83
CA ILE A 30 -1.93 10.74 2.94
C ILE A 30 -3.42 10.94 2.76
N ALA A 31 -4.17 9.86 2.95
CA ALA A 31 -5.62 9.89 2.99
C ALA A 31 -6.06 9.27 4.32
N SER A 32 -7.02 9.92 4.98
CA SER A 32 -7.43 9.52 6.33
C SER A 32 -8.63 8.59 6.37
N ASP A 33 -9.22 8.28 5.22
CA ASP A 33 -10.33 7.33 5.16
C ASP A 33 -10.37 6.74 3.75
N GLY A 34 -11.27 5.76 3.58
CA GLY A 34 -11.34 5.06 2.32
C GLY A 34 -11.81 5.92 1.16
N VAL A 35 -12.74 6.84 1.42
CA VAL A 35 -13.23 7.73 0.37
C VAL A 35 -12.11 8.64 -0.09
N ALA A 36 -11.38 9.23 0.86
CA ALA A 36 -10.25 10.10 0.51
C ALA A 36 -9.18 9.31 -0.22
N GLY A 37 -8.96 8.05 0.17
CA GLY A 37 -7.99 7.21 -0.52
C GLY A 37 -8.33 7.02 -1.97
N ILE A 38 -9.58 6.72 -2.25
CA ILE A 38 -10.02 6.54 -3.63
C ILE A 38 -9.91 7.87 -4.39
N ALA A 39 -10.30 8.97 -3.75
CA ALA A 39 -10.25 10.27 -4.42
C ALA A 39 -8.84 10.72 -4.75
N LYS A 40 -7.88 10.38 -3.90
CA LYS A 40 -6.49 10.79 -4.10
C LYS A 40 -5.70 9.83 -4.96
N PHE A 41 -6.25 8.67 -5.24
CA PHE A 41 -5.56 7.74 -6.12
C PHE A 41 -5.53 8.29 -7.54
N SER A 42 -4.38 8.15 -8.19
CA SER A 42 -4.23 8.49 -9.59
C SER A 42 -3.19 7.56 -10.19
N GLU A 43 -3.03 7.64 -11.49
CA GLU A 43 -2.05 6.80 -12.18
C GLU A 43 -0.62 7.20 -11.84
N GLU A 44 -0.43 8.32 -11.16
CA GLU A 44 0.91 8.72 -10.74
C GLU A 44 1.35 8.02 -9.46
N ILE A 45 0.44 7.33 -8.79
CA ILE A 45 0.77 6.59 -7.58
C ILE A 45 1.51 5.32 -7.96
N ASP A 46 2.63 5.09 -7.32
CA ASP A 46 3.48 3.93 -7.60
C ASP A 46 3.23 2.78 -6.65
N LEU A 47 2.67 3.06 -5.48
CA LEU A 47 2.38 2.03 -4.49
C LEU A 47 1.37 2.58 -3.49
N VAL A 48 0.49 1.71 -3.01
CA VAL A 48 -0.52 2.06 -2.01
C VAL A 48 -0.26 1.26 -0.74
N LEU A 49 -0.14 1.96 0.39
CA LEU A 49 -0.18 1.35 1.71
C LEU A 49 -1.57 1.54 2.25
N LEU A 50 -2.23 0.46 2.63
CA LEU A 50 -3.67 0.48 2.84
C LEU A 50 -4.05 -0.24 4.12
N ASP A 51 -4.54 0.52 5.08
CA ASP A 51 -5.10 -0.06 6.30
C ASP A 51 -6.41 -0.78 5.97
N ILE A 52 -6.74 -1.78 6.76
CA ILE A 52 -7.98 -2.53 6.55
C ILE A 52 -9.16 -1.85 7.21
N MET A 53 -9.00 -1.50 8.49
CA MET A 53 -10.11 -0.94 9.28
C MET A 53 -10.16 0.56 9.12
N LEU A 54 -10.83 1.00 8.07
CA LEU A 54 -10.93 2.43 7.74
C LEU A 54 -12.37 2.90 7.88
N PRO A 55 -12.57 4.19 8.24
CA PRO A 55 -13.89 4.77 8.19
C PRO A 55 -14.40 4.86 6.75
N LYS A 56 -15.70 4.84 6.61
CA LYS A 56 -16.43 5.06 5.36
C LYS A 56 -16.34 3.88 4.43
N ILE A 57 -15.18 3.59 3.87
CA ILE A 57 -14.95 2.42 3.03
C ILE A 57 -13.70 1.75 3.57
N ASP A 58 -13.81 0.47 3.93
CA ASP A 58 -12.66 -0.22 4.52
C ASP A 58 -11.61 -0.55 3.44
N GLY A 59 -10.48 -1.11 3.89
CA GLY A 59 -9.37 -1.37 2.98
C GLY A 59 -9.73 -2.31 1.84
N TYR A 60 -10.57 -3.29 2.08
CA TYR A 60 -10.96 -4.20 1.01
C TYR A 60 -11.76 -3.47 -0.05
N GLY A 61 -12.66 -2.58 0.37
CA GLY A 61 -13.44 -1.78 -0.57
C GLY A 61 -12.56 -0.86 -1.40
N VAL A 62 -11.59 -0.23 -0.76
CA VAL A 62 -10.64 0.63 -1.49
C VAL A 62 -9.86 -0.18 -2.50
N CYS A 63 -9.37 -1.35 -2.09
CA CYS A 63 -8.62 -2.22 -2.98
C CYS A 63 -9.47 -2.60 -4.20
N GLU A 64 -10.71 -2.96 -3.97
CA GLU A 64 -11.59 -3.37 -5.04
C GLU A 64 -11.78 -2.25 -6.06
N VAL A 65 -11.99 -1.03 -5.58
CA VAL A 65 -12.17 0.11 -6.49
C VAL A 65 -10.90 0.38 -7.28
N ILE A 66 -9.75 0.35 -6.60
CA ILE A 66 -8.48 0.61 -7.28
C ILE A 66 -8.22 -0.46 -8.34
N ARG A 67 -8.51 -1.72 -8.04
CA ARG A 67 -8.26 -2.80 -8.97
C ARG A 67 -9.13 -2.76 -10.21
N GLN A 68 -10.24 -2.03 -10.17
CA GLN A 68 -11.06 -1.85 -11.36
C GLN A 68 -10.35 -1.01 -12.41
N LYS A 69 -9.33 -0.24 -12.01
CA LYS A 69 -8.70 0.69 -12.93
C LYS A 69 -7.18 0.67 -12.90
N SER A 70 -6.55 -0.15 -12.05
CA SER A 70 -5.09 -0.13 -11.96
C SER A 70 -4.56 -1.41 -11.36
N GLN A 71 -3.34 -1.77 -11.78
CA GLN A 71 -2.59 -2.88 -11.20
C GLN A 71 -1.48 -2.37 -10.29
N VAL A 72 -1.62 -1.16 -9.76
CA VAL A 72 -0.64 -0.58 -8.87
C VAL A 72 -0.39 -1.52 -7.68
N PRO A 73 0.86 -1.66 -7.24
CA PRO A 73 1.14 -2.49 -6.07
C PRO A 73 0.39 -1.99 -4.83
N ILE A 74 -0.20 -2.91 -4.09
CA ILE A 74 -0.92 -2.61 -2.86
C ILE A 74 -0.35 -3.47 -1.74
N ILE A 75 0.04 -2.82 -0.64
CA ILE A 75 0.48 -3.52 0.57
C ILE A 75 -0.55 -3.21 1.64
N MET A 76 -1.14 -4.26 2.20
CA MET A 76 -2.11 -4.12 3.28
C MET A 76 -1.42 -4.07 4.63
N LEU A 77 -2.02 -3.31 5.55
CA LEU A 77 -1.48 -3.14 6.91
C LEU A 77 -2.50 -3.67 7.92
N PRO A 78 -2.64 -5.00 8.05
CA PRO A 78 -3.61 -5.54 9.00
C PRO A 78 -3.13 -5.36 10.43
N ALA A 79 -4.07 -5.13 11.35
CA ALA A 79 -3.77 -5.14 12.77
C ALA A 79 -3.72 -6.60 13.23
N LEU A 80 -3.01 -6.85 14.35
CA LEU A 80 -2.96 -8.20 14.88
C LEU A 80 -4.35 -8.73 15.24
N SER A 81 -5.27 -7.84 15.58
CA SER A 81 -6.63 -8.25 15.92
C SER A 81 -7.45 -8.61 14.69
N ASP A 82 -6.99 -8.26 13.50
CA ASP A 82 -7.73 -8.59 12.28
C ASP A 82 -7.48 -10.04 11.94
N GLU A 83 -8.55 -10.76 11.74
CA GLU A 83 -8.42 -12.19 11.45
C GLU A 83 -8.05 -12.42 10.00
N ALA A 84 -7.39 -13.54 9.76
CA ALA A 84 -6.96 -13.86 8.42
C ALA A 84 -8.11 -14.07 7.46
N LYS A 85 -9.26 -14.49 7.96
CA LYS A 85 -10.36 -14.80 7.06
C LYS A 85 -10.80 -13.64 6.19
N PRO A 86 -10.78 -12.40 6.65
CA PRO A 86 -11.16 -11.30 5.76
C PRO A 86 -10.24 -11.13 4.57
N LEU A 87 -9.06 -11.71 4.61
CA LEU A 87 -8.11 -11.62 3.51
C LEU A 87 -8.39 -12.62 2.41
N MET A 88 -9.25 -13.59 2.67
CA MET A 88 -9.58 -14.59 1.67
C MET A 88 -10.28 -13.93 0.49
N GLY A 89 -9.86 -14.30 -0.71
CA GLY A 89 -10.41 -13.71 -1.91
C GLY A 89 -9.68 -12.49 -2.39
N PHE A 90 -8.81 -11.93 -1.57
CA PHE A 90 -8.05 -10.74 -1.95
C PHE A 90 -6.57 -11.01 -2.12
N GLU A 91 -6.11 -12.23 -1.86
CA GLU A 91 -4.68 -12.53 -1.95
C GLU A 91 -4.10 -12.23 -3.33
N LYS A 92 -4.91 -12.42 -4.36
CA LYS A 92 -4.43 -12.18 -5.71
C LYS A 92 -4.35 -10.71 -6.05
N GLU A 93 -5.00 -9.87 -5.25
CA GLU A 93 -5.10 -8.45 -5.56
C GLU A 93 -4.21 -7.61 -4.70
N ILE A 94 -3.51 -8.24 -3.76
CA ILE A 94 -2.65 -7.58 -2.80
C ILE A 94 -1.26 -8.14 -2.97
N ASP A 95 -0.28 -7.25 -2.99
CA ASP A 95 1.10 -7.66 -3.28
C ASP A 95 1.83 -8.13 -2.03
N ASP A 96 1.47 -7.61 -0.86
CA ASP A 96 2.10 -8.03 0.38
C ASP A 96 1.27 -7.55 1.56
N TYR A 97 1.60 -8.06 2.73
CA TYR A 97 0.97 -7.67 3.99
C TYR A 97 2.06 -7.31 4.98
N ILE A 98 1.83 -6.25 5.75
CA ILE A 98 2.76 -5.86 6.81
C ILE A 98 1.91 -5.64 8.06
N PRO A 99 1.85 -6.65 8.95
CA PRO A 99 0.99 -6.55 10.13
C PRO A 99 1.43 -5.45 11.08
N LYS A 100 0.48 -4.83 11.73
CA LYS A 100 0.75 -3.88 12.79
C LYS A 100 0.85 -4.62 14.12
N PRO A 101 1.71 -4.19 15.01
CA PRO A 101 2.70 -3.13 14.86
C PRO A 101 3.84 -3.60 13.96
N PHE A 102 4.34 -2.71 13.12
CA PHE A 102 5.38 -3.09 12.18
C PHE A 102 6.71 -2.42 12.51
N SER A 103 7.77 -3.04 12.02
CA SER A 103 9.09 -2.43 12.07
C SER A 103 9.24 -1.51 10.86
N PRO A 104 9.58 -0.24 11.08
CA PRO A 104 9.79 0.65 9.93
C PRO A 104 10.84 0.15 8.96
N LYS A 105 11.88 -0.50 9.47
CA LYS A 105 12.91 -1.06 8.59
C LYS A 105 12.36 -2.14 7.70
N ILE A 106 11.56 -3.04 8.27
CA ILE A 106 10.98 -4.13 7.47
C ILE A 106 10.00 -3.55 6.46
N LEU A 107 9.22 -2.56 6.88
CA LEU A 107 8.30 -1.90 5.98
C LEU A 107 9.03 -1.33 4.77
N LEU A 108 10.12 -0.60 5.00
CA LEU A 108 10.88 0.00 3.91
C LEU A 108 11.48 -1.05 2.99
N CYS A 109 11.96 -2.15 3.56
CA CYS A 109 12.51 -3.23 2.75
C CYS A 109 11.45 -3.86 1.86
N LYS A 110 10.26 -4.08 2.39
CA LYS A 110 9.19 -4.68 1.60
C LYS A 110 8.71 -3.73 0.50
N ILE A 111 8.61 -2.45 0.82
CA ILE A 111 8.22 -1.46 -0.18
C ILE A 111 9.23 -1.45 -1.32
N ALA A 112 10.51 -1.38 -0.98
CA ALA A 112 11.55 -1.36 -2.00
C ALA A 112 11.51 -2.61 -2.86
N ALA A 113 11.27 -3.77 -2.25
CA ALA A 113 11.21 -5.02 -2.98
C ALA A 113 10.04 -5.05 -3.95
N VAL A 114 8.88 -4.60 -3.50
CA VAL A 114 7.69 -4.60 -4.35
C VAL A 114 7.87 -3.62 -5.51
N LEU A 115 8.39 -2.44 -5.24
CA LEU A 115 8.62 -1.45 -6.30
C LEU A 115 9.66 -1.93 -7.29
N ARG A 116 10.68 -2.62 -6.81
CA ARG A 116 11.74 -3.12 -7.68
C ARG A 116 11.22 -4.19 -8.62
N ARG A 117 10.34 -5.06 -8.13
CA ARG A 117 9.76 -6.10 -8.98
C ARG A 117 8.96 -5.49 -10.12
N GLY A 118 8.16 -4.47 -9.82
CA GLY A 118 7.38 -3.81 -10.84
C GLY A 118 8.26 -3.14 -11.88
N THR A 119 9.28 -2.44 -11.42
CA THR A 119 10.20 -1.75 -12.32
C THR A 119 10.93 -2.73 -13.22
N GLN A 120 11.39 -3.84 -12.64
CA GLN A 120 12.11 -4.84 -13.43
C GLN A 120 11.20 -5.46 -14.49
N ALA A 121 9.96 -5.73 -14.13
CA ALA A 121 9.03 -6.28 -15.10
C ALA A 121 8.83 -5.33 -16.26
N ASP A 122 8.72 -4.05 -15.96
CA ASP A 122 8.53 -3.05 -17.01
C ASP A 122 9.76 -2.94 -17.90
N GLU A 123 10.92 -2.92 -17.29
CA GLU A 123 12.16 -2.72 -18.04
C GLU A 123 12.43 -3.85 -18.98
N THR A 124 12.35 -5.06 -18.48
CA THR A 124 12.75 -6.20 -19.27
C THR A 124 11.68 -6.60 -20.26
N GLY A 125 10.47 -6.34 -19.90
CA GLY A 125 9.41 -6.90 -20.71
C GLY A 125 9.51 -8.39 -20.71
N ARG A 126 10.51 -8.87 -20.02
CA ARG A 126 10.78 -10.24 -20.04
C ARG A 126 11.38 -10.64 -18.77
N MET A 127 11.68 -10.89 -18.50
CA MET A 127 12.10 -11.28 -17.53
C MET A 127 12.25 -11.50 -16.76
N ILE A 128 12.16 -11.67 -16.48
CA ILE A 128 12.36 -11.76 -15.80
C ILE A 128 12.66 -12.29 -15.00
N VAL A 129 13.09 -12.54 -14.71
CA VAL A 129 13.54 -13.15 -14.16
C VAL A 129 13.76 -13.06 -13.01
N TYR A 130 13.49 -13.25 -12.43
CA TYR A 130 13.78 -13.33 -11.25
C TYR A 130 12.98 -13.85 -10.57
#